data_c14043bf9b554b44d22e3acccc91de6f
#
_entry.id   c14043bf9b554b44d22e3acccc91de6f
#
_cell.length_a   1.000
_cell.length_b   1.000
_cell.length_c   1.000
_cell.angle_alpha   90.00
_cell.angle_beta   90.00
_cell.angle_gamma   90.00
#
_symmetry.space_group_name_H-M   'P 1'
#
loop_
_entity.id
_entity.type
_entity.pdbx_description
1 polymer ?
#
loop_
_entity_poly.entity_id
_entity_poly.type
_entity_poly.pdbx_seq_one_letter_code
_entity_poly.pdbx_strand_id
1 'polypeptide(L)'
;TVPLRYEARLARIVLDTEKAQEIEAYYAQCEEEGADAEKVDRSRRAMSKLEGILGDDDRLERMAADIVVHYESYVAEHVGTVSKAMIVSSTRPIAYRLHEKLKAIRPEWFKPKRVADESIFDTPEKQAELESYQSLPMVNMVATRGSNDPKDMFELLGDKSHRQMLDREFKKPQSNFRIAIVVDMWITGFDVPCL
;
A
#
# COMPACT_ATOMS: atom_id res chain seq x y z
N THR A 1 0.42 6.76 25.89
CA THR A 1 0.57 5.55 25.04
C THR A 1 -0.81 5.11 24.58
N VAL A 2 -1.06 5.18 23.28
CA VAL A 2 -2.31 4.68 22.68
C VAL A 2 -2.18 3.16 22.62
N PRO A 3 -3.18 2.39 23.11
CA PRO A 3 -3.13 0.93 23.01
C PRO A 3 -3.21 0.50 21.55
N LEU A 4 -2.21 -0.25 21.09
CA LEU A 4 -2.23 -0.88 19.78
C LEU A 4 -3.28 -2.00 19.76
N ARG A 5 -4.23 -1.90 18.84
CA ARG A 5 -5.19 -2.98 18.58
C ARG A 5 -4.73 -3.73 17.33
N TYR A 6 -4.65 -5.06 17.44
CA TYR A 6 -4.33 -5.94 16.33
C TYR A 6 -5.59 -6.67 15.88
N GLU A 7 -5.88 -6.61 14.60
CA GLU A 7 -6.87 -7.47 13.97
C GLU A 7 -6.15 -8.30 12.90
N ALA A 8 -6.04 -9.61 13.13
CA ALA A 8 -5.45 -10.52 12.16
C ALA A 8 -6.53 -10.98 11.18
N ARG A 9 -6.47 -10.53 9.94
CA ARG A 9 -7.29 -11.01 8.83
C ARG A 9 -6.47 -11.94 7.95
N LEU A 10 -6.86 -13.20 7.89
CA LEU A 10 -6.29 -14.15 6.96
C LEU A 10 -6.97 -13.97 5.60
N ALA A 11 -6.26 -13.38 4.63
CA ALA A 11 -6.60 -13.57 3.23
C ALA A 11 -6.48 -15.06 2.94
N ARG A 12 -7.61 -15.79 2.90
CA ARG A 12 -7.60 -17.20 2.48
C ARG A 12 -7.09 -17.24 1.04
N ILE A 13 -5.85 -17.69 0.91
CA ILE A 13 -5.33 -18.13 -0.36
C ILE A 13 -6.05 -19.45 -0.62
N VAL A 14 -6.99 -19.47 -1.54
CA VAL A 14 -7.40 -20.72 -2.17
C VAL A 14 -6.28 -21.06 -3.12
N LEU A 15 -5.20 -21.65 -2.59
CA LEU A 15 -4.18 -22.27 -3.43
C LEU A 15 -4.90 -23.36 -4.21
N ASP A 16 -4.81 -23.26 -5.53
CA ASP A 16 -5.11 -24.37 -6.38
C ASP A 16 -4.31 -25.58 -5.89
N THR A 17 -4.95 -26.73 -5.80
CA THR A 17 -4.37 -27.94 -5.18
C THR A 17 -3.04 -28.32 -5.83
N GLU A 18 -2.87 -28.04 -7.13
CA GLU A 18 -1.61 -28.22 -7.86
C GLU A 18 -0.49 -27.31 -7.35
N LYS A 19 -0.77 -26.01 -7.12
CA LYS A 19 0.22 -25.05 -6.60
C LYS A 19 0.61 -25.36 -5.15
N ALA A 20 -0.33 -25.83 -4.33
CA ALA A 20 -0.03 -26.26 -2.95
C ALA A 20 0.89 -27.47 -2.94
N GLN A 21 0.65 -28.46 -3.80
CA GLN A 21 1.49 -29.65 -3.94
C GLN A 21 2.89 -29.33 -4.48
N GLU A 22 3.00 -28.39 -5.45
CA GLU A 22 4.30 -27.91 -5.92
C GLU A 22 5.13 -27.24 -4.84
N ILE A 23 4.49 -26.49 -3.95
CA ILE A 23 5.14 -25.80 -2.82
C ILE A 23 5.61 -26.82 -1.78
N GLU A 24 4.77 -27.80 -1.41
CA GLU A 24 5.13 -28.85 -0.47
C GLU A 24 6.25 -29.75 -1.04
N ALA A 25 6.16 -30.15 -2.29
CA ALA A 25 7.22 -30.92 -2.95
C ALA A 25 8.55 -30.14 -3.01
N TYR A 26 8.50 -28.83 -3.20
CA TYR A 26 9.68 -27.98 -3.19
C TYR A 26 10.31 -27.87 -1.79
N TYR A 27 9.51 -27.73 -0.73
CA TYR A 27 10.01 -27.73 0.65
C TYR A 27 10.61 -29.08 1.04
N ALA A 28 9.96 -30.19 0.68
CA ALA A 28 10.49 -31.54 0.92
C ALA A 28 11.84 -31.77 0.21
N GLN A 29 11.97 -31.29 -1.02
CA GLN A 29 13.23 -31.35 -1.76
C GLN A 29 14.34 -30.47 -1.15
N CYS A 30 14.00 -29.32 -0.54
CA CYS A 30 14.94 -28.46 0.16
C CYS A 30 15.49 -29.07 1.47
N GLU A 31 14.71 -29.93 2.14
CA GLU A 31 15.13 -30.63 3.35
C GLU A 31 16.09 -31.80 3.07
N GLU A 32 15.96 -32.46 1.91
CA GLU A 32 16.79 -33.61 1.55
C GLU A 32 18.21 -33.30 1.05
N GLU A 33 18.45 -32.09 0.56
CA GLU A 33 19.69 -31.75 -0.15
C GLU A 33 20.54 -30.69 0.56
N GLY A 34 21.23 -31.00 1.63
CA GLY A 34 22.08 -30.09 2.40
C GLY A 34 23.36 -29.61 1.66
N ALA A 35 23.36 -28.43 0.97
CA ALA A 35 24.58 -27.83 0.40
C ALA A 35 24.51 -26.30 0.16
N ASP A 36 25.67 -25.60 0.27
CA ASP A 36 25.76 -24.15 0.53
C ASP A 36 25.53 -23.21 -0.65
N ALA A 37 25.99 -23.50 -1.87
CA ALA A 37 25.79 -22.62 -3.03
C ALA A 37 24.40 -22.74 -3.64
N GLU A 38 23.79 -23.90 -3.59
CA GLU A 38 22.43 -24.14 -4.01
C GLU A 38 21.36 -23.55 -3.07
N LYS A 39 21.68 -23.35 -1.79
CA LYS A 39 20.79 -22.68 -0.82
C LYS A 39 20.43 -21.26 -1.25
N VAL A 40 21.36 -20.52 -1.82
CA VAL A 40 21.12 -19.15 -2.31
C VAL A 40 20.21 -19.16 -3.54
N ASP A 41 20.40 -20.09 -4.46
CA ASP A 41 19.61 -20.20 -5.67
C ASP A 41 18.19 -20.72 -5.38
N ARG A 42 18.08 -21.64 -4.41
CA ARG A 42 16.80 -22.14 -3.90
C ARG A 42 16.02 -21.05 -3.13
N SER A 43 16.71 -20.28 -2.31
CA SER A 43 16.09 -19.13 -1.61
C SER A 43 15.52 -18.12 -2.62
N ARG A 44 16.24 -17.84 -3.72
CA ARG A 44 15.74 -16.98 -4.81
C ARG A 44 14.52 -17.59 -5.50
N ARG A 45 14.52 -18.90 -5.78
CA ARG A 45 13.37 -19.58 -6.40
C ARG A 45 12.16 -19.64 -5.44
N ALA A 46 12.39 -19.84 -4.14
CA ALA A 46 11.34 -19.80 -3.12
C ALA A 46 10.74 -18.40 -3.00
N MET A 47 11.57 -17.35 -2.98
CA MET A 47 11.11 -15.97 -2.99
C MET A 47 10.31 -15.65 -4.25
N SER A 48 10.76 -16.08 -5.43
CA SER A 48 10.05 -15.88 -6.68
C SER A 48 8.69 -16.59 -6.72
N LYS A 49 8.60 -17.81 -6.18
CA LYS A 49 7.32 -18.52 -6.03
C LYS A 49 6.41 -17.82 -5.02
N LEU A 50 6.95 -17.38 -3.88
CA LEU A 50 6.20 -16.62 -2.88
C LEU A 50 5.68 -15.29 -3.45
N GLU A 51 6.50 -14.57 -4.21
CA GLU A 51 6.08 -13.37 -4.93
C GLU A 51 4.96 -13.65 -5.94
N GLY A 52 5.02 -14.77 -6.64
CA GLY A 52 3.95 -15.23 -7.52
C GLY A 52 2.64 -15.45 -6.78
N ILE A 53 2.69 -16.08 -5.60
CA ILE A 53 1.51 -16.31 -4.75
C ILE A 53 0.98 -15.01 -4.16
N LEU A 54 1.87 -14.17 -3.63
CA LEU A 54 1.49 -12.88 -3.03
C LEU A 54 0.95 -11.91 -4.07
N GLY A 55 1.44 -12.00 -5.31
CA GLY A 55 1.02 -11.21 -6.44
C GLY A 55 -0.09 -11.82 -7.28
N ASP A 56 -0.73 -12.91 -6.85
CA ASP A 56 -1.85 -13.50 -7.57
C ASP A 56 -3.00 -12.50 -7.77
N ASP A 57 -3.56 -12.45 -8.97
CA ASP A 57 -4.50 -11.40 -9.39
C ASP A 57 -5.82 -11.46 -8.63
N ASP A 58 -6.37 -12.66 -8.47
CA ASP A 58 -7.63 -12.90 -7.74
C ASP A 58 -7.46 -12.59 -6.24
N ARG A 59 -6.27 -12.89 -5.70
CA ARG A 59 -5.92 -12.57 -4.32
C ARG A 59 -5.84 -11.07 -4.12
N LEU A 60 -5.16 -10.34 -5.00
CA LEU A 60 -5.02 -8.88 -4.92
C LEU A 60 -6.38 -8.18 -5.08
N GLU A 61 -7.26 -8.71 -5.93
CA GLU A 61 -8.60 -8.17 -6.11
C GLU A 61 -9.46 -8.32 -4.85
N ARG A 62 -9.47 -9.52 -4.25
CA ARG A 62 -10.17 -9.74 -2.97
C ARG A 62 -9.58 -8.89 -1.84
N MET A 63 -8.27 -8.75 -1.80
CA MET A 63 -7.59 -7.93 -0.80
C MET A 63 -7.92 -6.44 -1.00
N ALA A 64 -7.95 -5.95 -2.23
CA ALA A 64 -8.35 -4.59 -2.52
C ALA A 64 -9.81 -4.32 -2.10
N ALA A 65 -10.72 -5.26 -2.38
CA ALA A 65 -12.11 -5.16 -1.96
C ALA A 65 -12.26 -5.13 -0.42
N ASP A 66 -11.53 -6.01 0.29
CA ASP A 66 -11.54 -6.03 1.77
C ASP A 66 -10.96 -4.74 2.37
N ILE A 67 -9.87 -4.22 1.81
CA ILE A 67 -9.28 -2.93 2.23
C ILE A 67 -10.29 -1.79 2.07
N VAL A 68 -11.00 -1.74 0.95
CA VAL A 68 -12.02 -0.71 0.70
C VAL A 68 -13.13 -0.78 1.75
N VAL A 69 -13.72 -1.95 1.95
CA VAL A 69 -14.80 -2.16 2.93
C VAL A 69 -14.32 -1.80 4.34
N HIS A 70 -13.13 -2.26 4.71
CA HIS A 70 -12.57 -1.99 6.04
C HIS A 70 -12.33 -0.50 6.26
N TYR A 71 -11.69 0.18 5.30
CA TYR A 71 -11.40 1.60 5.42
C TYR A 71 -12.68 2.45 5.47
N GLU A 72 -13.65 2.18 4.59
CA GLU A 72 -14.94 2.90 4.58
C GLU A 72 -15.73 2.69 5.87
N SER A 73 -15.76 1.46 6.40
CA SER A 73 -16.41 1.16 7.68
C SER A 73 -15.72 1.90 8.84
N TYR A 74 -14.38 1.87 8.87
CA TYR A 74 -13.60 2.58 9.89
C TYR A 74 -13.88 4.09 9.88
N VAL A 75 -13.90 4.72 8.70
CA VAL A 75 -14.21 6.14 8.56
C VAL A 75 -15.65 6.45 9.00
N ALA A 76 -16.60 5.58 8.67
CA ALA A 76 -18.00 5.74 9.06
C ALA A 76 -18.22 5.64 10.59
N GLU A 77 -17.45 4.79 11.27
CA GLU A 77 -17.50 4.64 12.73
C GLU A 77 -16.82 5.81 13.47
N HIS A 78 -15.86 6.49 12.83
CA HIS A 78 -15.04 7.54 13.43
C HIS A 78 -15.33 8.91 12.80
N VAL A 79 -16.60 9.28 12.69
CA VAL A 79 -17.04 10.56 12.12
C VAL A 79 -16.42 11.74 12.88
N GLY A 80 -15.86 12.68 12.14
CA GLY A 80 -15.21 13.88 12.71
C GLY A 80 -13.74 13.69 13.05
N THR A 81 -13.18 12.47 12.94
CA THR A 81 -11.74 12.25 13.07
C THR A 81 -11.08 12.09 11.68
N VAL A 82 -9.84 12.57 11.62
CA VAL A 82 -9.02 12.35 10.42
C VAL A 82 -8.50 10.91 10.45
N SER A 83 -8.97 10.10 9.50
CA SER A 83 -8.56 8.71 9.38
C SER A 83 -7.57 8.55 8.24
N LYS A 84 -6.34 8.15 8.55
CA LYS A 84 -5.31 7.78 7.57
C LYS A 84 -4.98 6.31 7.68
N ALA A 85 -4.52 5.73 6.60
CA ALA A 85 -4.13 4.32 6.55
C ALA A 85 -2.80 4.15 5.81
N MET A 86 -2.01 3.16 6.25
CA MET A 86 -0.79 2.77 5.59
C MET A 86 -0.86 1.27 5.23
N ILE A 87 -0.67 0.97 3.97
CA ILE A 87 -0.61 -0.39 3.44
C ILE A 87 0.85 -0.70 3.15
N VAL A 88 1.42 -1.64 3.88
CA VAL A 88 2.81 -2.10 3.67
C VAL A 88 2.80 -3.28 2.70
N SER A 89 3.46 -3.13 1.57
CA SER A 89 3.59 -4.18 0.56
C SER A 89 5.01 -4.73 0.52
N SER A 90 5.14 -6.01 0.18
CA SER A 90 6.42 -6.71 0.10
C SER A 90 7.29 -6.27 -1.07
N THR A 91 6.69 -5.94 -2.22
CA THR A 91 7.42 -5.53 -3.41
C THR A 91 6.70 -4.42 -4.18
N ARG A 92 7.45 -3.66 -4.98
CA ARG A 92 6.88 -2.59 -5.82
C ARG A 92 5.87 -3.09 -6.87
N PRO A 93 6.11 -4.19 -7.58
CA PRO A 93 5.12 -4.72 -8.53
C PRO A 93 3.80 -5.11 -7.86
N ILE A 94 3.85 -5.73 -6.68
CA ILE A 94 2.65 -6.09 -5.91
C ILE A 94 1.91 -4.83 -5.45
N ALA A 95 2.64 -3.84 -4.91
CA ALA A 95 2.07 -2.55 -4.51
C ALA A 95 1.39 -1.83 -5.67
N TYR A 96 2.02 -1.82 -6.85
CA TYR A 96 1.48 -1.20 -8.05
C TYR A 96 0.20 -1.91 -8.54
N ARG A 97 0.21 -3.25 -8.58
CA ARG A 97 -1.00 -4.02 -8.94
C ARG A 97 -2.13 -3.81 -7.95
N LEU A 98 -1.84 -3.75 -6.64
CA LEU A 98 -2.84 -3.42 -5.62
C LEU A 98 -3.40 -2.01 -5.83
N HIS A 99 -2.53 -1.02 -6.13
CA HIS A 99 -2.94 0.34 -6.46
C HIS A 99 -3.92 0.36 -7.65
N GLU A 100 -3.63 -0.37 -8.72
CA GLU A 100 -4.52 -0.47 -9.89
C GLU A 100 -5.85 -1.17 -9.57
N LYS A 101 -5.84 -2.22 -8.72
CA LYS A 101 -7.08 -2.87 -8.25
C LYS A 101 -7.94 -1.92 -7.40
N LEU A 102 -7.34 -1.17 -6.49
CA LEU A 102 -8.05 -0.14 -5.71
C LEU A 102 -8.65 0.94 -6.62
N LYS A 103 -7.91 1.36 -7.65
CA LYS A 103 -8.37 2.35 -8.62
C LYS A 103 -9.56 1.84 -9.46
N ALA A 104 -9.58 0.56 -9.78
CA ALA A 104 -10.71 -0.07 -10.48
C ALA A 104 -11.96 -0.13 -9.61
N ILE A 105 -11.82 -0.40 -8.28
CA ILE A 105 -12.96 -0.51 -7.35
C ILE A 105 -13.45 0.89 -6.92
N ARG A 106 -12.56 1.85 -6.72
CA ARG A 106 -12.88 3.22 -6.24
C ARG A 106 -12.16 4.29 -7.08
N PRO A 107 -12.56 4.51 -8.33
CA PRO A 107 -11.92 5.50 -9.20
C PRO A 107 -12.01 6.93 -8.63
N GLU A 108 -13.01 7.24 -7.81
CA GLU A 108 -13.16 8.53 -7.14
C GLU A 108 -12.04 8.83 -6.12
N TRP A 109 -11.43 7.81 -5.51
CA TRP A 109 -10.29 7.98 -4.60
C TRP A 109 -9.02 8.45 -5.33
N PHE A 110 -8.99 8.28 -6.64
CA PHE A 110 -7.85 8.63 -7.49
C PHE A 110 -8.01 9.98 -8.21
N LYS A 111 -9.13 10.68 -7.93
CA LYS A 111 -9.31 12.06 -8.41
C LYS A 111 -8.53 13.01 -7.49
N PRO A 112 -7.59 13.83 -8.05
CA PRO A 112 -6.82 14.76 -7.25
C PRO A 112 -7.72 15.83 -6.61
N LYS A 113 -7.54 16.05 -5.30
CA LYS A 113 -8.13 17.14 -4.52
C LYS A 113 -7.08 17.67 -3.54
N ARG A 114 -7.25 18.89 -3.07
CA ARG A 114 -6.36 19.48 -2.05
C ARG A 114 -6.66 18.89 -0.66
N VAL A 115 -7.94 18.86 -0.32
CA VAL A 115 -8.46 18.39 0.98
C VAL A 115 -9.67 17.51 0.74
N ALA A 116 -10.05 16.73 1.74
CA ALA A 116 -11.23 15.86 1.66
C ALA A 116 -12.54 16.66 1.74
N ASP A 117 -12.56 17.72 2.56
CA ASP A 117 -13.72 18.60 2.76
C ASP A 117 -13.25 20.07 2.76
N GLU A 118 -13.63 20.80 1.73
CA GLU A 118 -13.30 22.22 1.59
C GLU A 118 -14.19 23.13 2.44
N SER A 119 -15.32 22.63 2.95
CA SER A 119 -16.28 23.44 3.73
C SER A 119 -15.73 23.92 5.07
N ILE A 120 -14.70 23.24 5.60
CA ILE A 120 -14.02 23.62 6.84
C ILE A 120 -13.10 24.85 6.66
N PHE A 121 -12.81 25.25 5.43
CA PHE A 121 -11.95 26.40 5.07
C PHE A 121 -12.79 27.64 4.73
N ASP A 122 -13.61 28.04 5.69
CA ASP A 122 -14.66 29.07 5.55
C ASP A 122 -14.21 30.50 5.87
N THR A 123 -12.98 30.69 6.34
CA THR A 123 -12.40 32.03 6.63
C THR A 123 -11.23 32.35 5.68
N PRO A 124 -10.89 33.65 5.47
CA PRO A 124 -9.77 34.03 4.63
C PRO A 124 -8.43 33.40 5.03
N GLU A 125 -8.18 33.28 6.35
CA GLU A 125 -6.97 32.68 6.90
C GLU A 125 -6.91 31.18 6.56
N LYS A 126 -8.03 30.47 6.71
CA LYS A 126 -8.15 29.06 6.37
C LYS A 126 -8.05 28.83 4.85
N GLN A 127 -8.56 29.74 4.04
CA GLN A 127 -8.40 29.67 2.57
C GLN A 127 -6.93 29.81 2.17
N ALA A 128 -6.18 30.71 2.80
CA ALA A 128 -4.73 30.81 2.61
C ALA A 128 -4.01 29.50 3.05
N GLU A 129 -4.47 28.86 4.12
CA GLU A 129 -3.99 27.54 4.51
C GLU A 129 -4.31 26.49 3.44
N LEU A 130 -5.53 26.47 2.88
CA LEU A 130 -5.94 25.55 1.81
C LEU A 130 -5.00 25.63 0.59
N GLU A 131 -4.50 26.81 0.25
CA GLU A 131 -3.54 26.97 -0.83
C GLU A 131 -2.21 26.27 -0.56
N SER A 132 -1.87 26.01 0.68
CA SER A 132 -0.65 25.29 1.07
C SER A 132 -0.72 23.78 0.80
N TYR A 133 -1.92 23.22 0.61
CA TYR A 133 -2.13 21.80 0.32
C TYR A 133 -1.92 21.49 -1.15
N GLN A 134 -1.23 20.39 -1.42
CA GLN A 134 -1.08 19.89 -2.79
C GLN A 134 -2.33 19.14 -3.23
N SER A 135 -2.68 19.28 -4.51
CA SER A 135 -3.78 18.51 -5.11
C SER A 135 -3.29 17.10 -5.40
N LEU A 136 -3.72 16.13 -4.59
CA LEU A 136 -3.31 14.74 -4.66
C LEU A 136 -4.51 13.80 -4.67
N PRO A 137 -4.39 12.60 -5.28
CA PRO A 137 -5.30 11.50 -5.03
C PRO A 137 -5.38 11.14 -3.54
N MET A 138 -6.47 10.52 -3.14
CA MET A 138 -6.62 9.99 -1.78
C MET A 138 -5.66 8.82 -1.52
N VAL A 139 -5.38 8.02 -2.54
CA VAL A 139 -4.44 6.89 -2.50
C VAL A 139 -3.18 7.25 -3.28
N ASN A 140 -2.02 7.13 -2.65
CA ASN A 140 -0.73 7.32 -3.33
C ASN A 140 0.24 6.19 -2.97
N MET A 141 1.08 5.83 -3.93
CA MET A 141 2.14 4.85 -3.73
C MET A 141 3.46 5.56 -3.40
N VAL A 142 4.15 5.08 -2.37
CA VAL A 142 5.43 5.65 -1.90
C VAL A 142 6.50 4.57 -1.90
N ALA A 143 7.37 4.61 -2.88
CA ALA A 143 8.53 3.73 -3.00
C ALA A 143 9.64 4.39 -3.83
N THR A 144 10.84 3.84 -3.78
CA THR A 144 11.90 4.25 -4.72
C THR A 144 11.64 3.62 -6.08
N ARG A 145 11.70 4.42 -7.14
CA ARG A 145 11.64 3.90 -8.52
C ARG A 145 12.91 3.18 -8.90
N GLY A 146 12.78 2.13 -9.71
CA GLY A 146 13.89 1.39 -10.29
C GLY A 146 14.01 1.65 -11.79
N SER A 147 15.19 1.45 -12.37
CA SER A 147 15.44 1.63 -13.80
C SER A 147 14.64 0.67 -14.70
N ASN A 148 14.22 -0.48 -14.15
CA ASN A 148 13.48 -1.52 -14.88
C ASN A 148 11.98 -1.48 -14.58
N ASP A 149 11.48 -0.47 -13.87
CA ASP A 149 10.05 -0.34 -13.59
C ASP A 149 9.30 -0.04 -14.90
N PRO A 150 8.09 -0.58 -15.10
CA PRO A 150 7.21 -0.18 -16.20
C PRO A 150 7.01 1.34 -16.20
N LYS A 151 6.86 1.93 -17.39
CA LYS A 151 6.78 3.38 -17.57
C LYS A 151 5.74 4.03 -16.65
N ASP A 152 4.53 3.49 -16.60
CA ASP A 152 3.42 4.04 -15.82
C ASP A 152 3.73 3.99 -14.31
N MET A 153 4.33 2.90 -13.83
CA MET A 153 4.78 2.77 -12.44
C MET A 153 5.93 3.72 -12.15
N PHE A 154 6.88 3.87 -13.07
CA PHE A 154 8.02 4.78 -12.92
C PHE A 154 7.55 6.24 -12.81
N GLU A 155 6.57 6.65 -13.63
CA GLU A 155 5.97 7.98 -13.58
C GLU A 155 5.18 8.19 -12.27
N LEU A 156 4.39 7.20 -11.85
CA LEU A 156 3.63 7.23 -10.59
C LEU A 156 4.51 7.43 -9.37
N LEU A 157 5.64 6.73 -9.28
CA LEU A 157 6.56 6.80 -8.15
C LEU A 157 7.33 8.11 -8.07
N GLY A 158 7.50 8.79 -9.18
CA GLY A 158 8.21 10.06 -9.25
C GLY A 158 9.67 10.01 -8.74
N ASP A 159 10.22 11.15 -8.50
CA ASP A 159 11.59 11.32 -8.00
C ASP A 159 11.66 11.49 -6.47
N LYS A 160 12.85 11.82 -5.96
CA LYS A 160 13.07 12.11 -4.52
C LYS A 160 12.23 13.30 -4.05
N SER A 161 12.11 14.34 -4.86
CA SER A 161 11.35 15.55 -4.52
C SER A 161 9.86 15.24 -4.42
N HIS A 162 9.34 14.41 -5.33
CA HIS A 162 7.96 13.92 -5.27
C HIS A 162 7.69 13.14 -3.99
N ARG A 163 8.58 12.21 -3.59
CA ARG A 163 8.43 11.47 -2.33
C ARG A 163 8.48 12.36 -1.09
N GLN A 164 9.35 13.38 -1.08
CA GLN A 164 9.40 14.36 0.01
C GLN A 164 8.13 15.22 0.07
N MET A 165 7.52 15.51 -1.05
CA MET A 165 6.24 16.20 -1.11
C MET A 165 5.14 15.30 -0.55
N LEU A 166 5.06 14.03 -0.96
CA LEU A 166 4.11 13.05 -0.42
C LEU A 166 4.26 12.87 1.10
N ASP A 167 5.52 12.82 1.62
CA ASP A 167 5.78 12.75 3.05
C ASP A 167 5.18 13.93 3.81
N ARG A 168 5.40 15.15 3.34
CA ARG A 168 4.84 16.36 3.94
C ARG A 168 3.32 16.39 3.90
N GLU A 169 2.73 16.04 2.76
CA GLU A 169 1.29 16.05 2.59
C GLU A 169 0.59 14.95 3.42
N PHE A 170 1.19 13.77 3.54
CA PHE A 170 0.62 12.70 4.37
C PHE A 170 0.58 13.07 5.86
N LYS A 171 1.49 13.92 6.33
CA LYS A 171 1.51 14.42 7.72
C LYS A 171 0.48 15.51 7.98
N LYS A 172 0.01 16.22 6.96
CA LYS A 172 -1.01 17.25 7.12
C LYS A 172 -2.39 16.64 7.39
N PRO A 173 -3.07 16.97 8.49
CA PRO A 173 -4.34 16.33 8.87
C PRO A 173 -5.42 16.41 7.78
N GLN A 174 -5.60 17.58 7.16
CA GLN A 174 -6.69 17.82 6.22
C GLN A 174 -6.36 17.46 4.77
N SER A 175 -5.11 17.08 4.44
CA SER A 175 -4.74 16.67 3.09
C SER A 175 -5.66 15.57 2.55
N ASN A 176 -6.01 15.65 1.27
CA ASN A 176 -6.76 14.57 0.61
C ASN A 176 -5.98 13.23 0.56
N PHE A 177 -4.66 13.26 0.74
CA PHE A 177 -3.84 12.06 0.82
C PHE A 177 -4.12 11.29 2.13
N ARG A 178 -4.91 10.22 2.06
CA ARG A 178 -5.40 9.43 3.20
C ARG A 178 -4.80 8.03 3.29
N ILE A 179 -4.51 7.40 2.15
CA ILE A 179 -4.05 6.01 2.10
C ILE A 179 -2.70 5.97 1.39
N ALA A 180 -1.65 5.58 2.12
CA ALA A 180 -0.32 5.38 1.58
C ALA A 180 -0.06 3.90 1.33
N ILE A 181 0.34 3.52 0.10
CA ILE A 181 0.87 2.19 -0.20
C ILE A 181 2.38 2.31 -0.22
N VAL A 182 3.05 1.67 0.74
CA VAL A 182 4.50 1.81 0.95
C VAL A 182 5.25 0.51 0.69
N VAL A 183 6.48 0.62 0.19
CA VAL A 183 7.43 -0.49 0.04
C VAL A 183 8.76 -0.05 0.60
N ASP A 184 9.26 -0.75 1.62
CA ASP A 184 10.53 -0.49 2.31
C ASP A 184 10.73 0.95 2.83
N MET A 185 9.64 1.71 2.96
CA MET A 185 9.67 3.12 3.40
C MET A 185 8.64 3.34 4.51
N TRP A 186 8.90 4.32 5.37
CA TRP A 186 8.01 4.76 6.46
C TRP A 186 7.67 3.70 7.52
N ILE A 187 8.37 2.56 7.54
CA ILE A 187 8.09 1.46 8.46
C ILE A 187 8.65 1.77 9.85
N THR A 188 9.76 2.53 9.91
CA THR A 188 10.39 2.93 11.17
C THR A 188 10.65 4.43 11.19
N GLY A 189 10.43 5.07 12.34
CA GLY A 189 10.71 6.50 12.54
C GLY A 189 9.79 7.46 11.80
N PHE A 190 8.68 6.98 11.24
CA PHE A 190 7.68 7.80 10.57
C PHE A 190 6.53 8.08 11.55
N ASP A 191 6.47 9.32 12.03
CA ASP A 191 5.43 9.76 12.96
C ASP A 191 4.33 10.50 12.20
N VAL A 192 3.12 9.96 12.28
CA VAL A 192 1.90 10.56 11.72
C VAL A 192 0.83 10.54 12.81
N PRO A 193 0.50 11.69 13.40
CA PRO A 193 -0.45 11.75 14.52
C PRO A 193 -1.86 11.22 14.21
N CYS A 194 -2.20 11.10 12.93
CA CYS A 194 -3.53 10.70 12.45
C CYS A 194 -3.58 9.28 11.84
N LEU A 195 -2.51 8.47 12.05
CA LEU A 195 -2.45 7.10 11.55
C LEU A 195 -3.05 6.11 12.54
#